data_bd71233eb2247da52db64f4597a9d778
#
_entry.id   bd71233eb2247da52db64f4597a9d778
#
_cell.length_a   1.000
_cell.length_b   1.000
_cell.length_c   1.000
_cell.angle_alpha   90.00
_cell.angle_beta   90.00
_cell.angle_gamma   90.00
#
_symmetry.space_group_name_H-M   'P 1'
#
loop_
_entity.id
_entity.type
_entity.pdbx_description
1 polymer ?
#
loop_
_entity_poly.entity_id
_entity_poly.type
_entity_poly.pdbx_seq_one_letter_code
_entity_poly.pdbx_strand_id
1 'polypeptide(L)'
;MKKSLLLAFMLMIAANIFAQQQMATLNHNDTITVFYGNYALRDAHNAAVAGDIVTLSPGTFEKCDITKPITLRGAGATVDTIAGTYPTIIAGDFKLDIPKHTEYYLVIEGVYMSQEIDIKKLYNAKFNRCNIYKLKFGYISYAGDNSGIAENVEFVNCLIRQINNNCYYSSTSNFTFVNCALYWESCEIPSSFINSLLIMRTDFSKSTAYNSIITRNHHYGYFGETAGAYNCIFVKNNNHENIFRNETNNTNVIFEKLNEVFETWHSWTNEKFSFSFDERYILKEEIATSFLGSDGTEVGIHGGMFPFDTRPSYMVVKKCNVANKSTIDGKLSVDIEVMVEE
;
A
#
# COMPACT_ATOMS: atom_id res chain seq x y z
N MET A 1 20.19 -43.63 -25.67
CA MET A 1 18.96 -42.83 -25.64
C MET A 1 18.50 -42.44 -24.23
N LYS A 2 18.31 -43.36 -23.27
CA LYS A 2 17.80 -42.99 -21.90
C LYS A 2 18.73 -42.04 -21.13
N LYS A 3 20.06 -42.15 -21.24
CA LYS A 3 21.02 -41.25 -20.57
C LYS A 3 21.05 -39.85 -21.15
N SER A 4 20.85 -39.71 -22.46
CA SER A 4 20.80 -38.40 -23.13
C SER A 4 19.50 -37.65 -22.81
N LEU A 5 18.40 -38.38 -22.63
CA LEU A 5 17.12 -37.79 -22.25
C LEU A 5 17.14 -37.28 -20.79
N LEU A 6 17.80 -38.03 -19.90
CA LEU A 6 17.99 -37.64 -18.49
C LEU A 6 18.86 -36.38 -18.36
N LEU A 7 19.94 -36.29 -19.18
CA LEU A 7 20.82 -35.14 -19.22
C LEU A 7 20.10 -33.89 -19.76
N ALA A 8 19.28 -34.06 -20.81
CA ALA A 8 18.46 -32.97 -21.33
C ALA A 8 17.39 -32.49 -20.33
N PHE A 9 16.81 -33.42 -19.57
CA PHE A 9 15.84 -33.07 -18.51
C PHE A 9 16.52 -32.38 -17.33
N MET A 10 17.72 -32.79 -16.92
CA MET A 10 18.53 -32.11 -15.91
C MET A 10 18.95 -30.69 -16.38
N LEU A 11 19.31 -30.53 -17.65
CA LEU A 11 19.63 -29.22 -18.22
C LEU A 11 18.39 -28.29 -18.28
N MET A 12 17.20 -28.82 -18.58
CA MET A 12 15.96 -28.03 -18.54
C MET A 12 15.58 -27.63 -17.11
N ILE A 13 15.80 -28.47 -16.12
CA ILE A 13 15.59 -28.12 -14.71
C ILE A 13 16.62 -27.07 -14.27
N ALA A 14 17.89 -27.23 -14.64
CA ALA A 14 18.95 -26.28 -14.32
C ALA A 14 18.69 -24.87 -14.96
N ALA A 15 18.13 -24.82 -16.16
CA ALA A 15 17.79 -23.56 -16.81
C ALA A 15 16.68 -22.77 -16.08
N ASN A 16 15.78 -23.46 -15.37
CA ASN A 16 14.76 -22.81 -14.55
C ASN A 16 15.27 -22.36 -13.17
N ILE A 17 16.46 -22.82 -12.73
CA ILE A 17 17.05 -22.41 -11.45
C ILE A 17 17.74 -21.03 -11.54
N PHE A 18 17.99 -20.52 -12.72
CA PHE A 18 18.42 -19.13 -12.94
C PHE A 18 17.24 -18.14 -12.92
N ALA A 19 16.11 -18.55 -12.35
CA ALA A 19 14.94 -17.70 -12.18
C ALA A 19 15.27 -16.47 -11.33
N GLN A 20 15.33 -15.35 -11.99
CA GLN A 20 15.31 -13.98 -11.46
C GLN A 20 15.98 -13.81 -10.09
N GLN A 21 17.28 -13.64 -10.10
CA GLN A 21 17.98 -13.16 -8.92
C GLN A 21 17.41 -11.80 -8.54
N GLN A 22 17.03 -11.63 -7.27
CA GLN A 22 16.58 -10.34 -6.76
C GLN A 22 17.64 -9.28 -7.06
N MET A 23 17.19 -8.13 -7.50
CA MET A 23 18.05 -7.03 -7.90
C MET A 23 17.51 -5.71 -7.33
N ALA A 24 18.42 -4.92 -6.77
CA ALA A 24 18.14 -3.54 -6.42
C ALA A 24 19.07 -2.62 -7.22
N THR A 25 18.52 -1.58 -7.81
CA THR A 25 19.30 -0.52 -8.46
C THR A 25 19.22 0.73 -7.62
N LEU A 26 20.37 1.33 -7.33
CA LEU A 26 20.49 2.64 -6.70
C LEU A 26 20.84 3.66 -7.77
N ASN A 27 20.01 4.68 -7.91
CA ASN A 27 20.31 5.85 -8.71
C ASN A 27 20.72 7.00 -7.75
N HIS A 28 21.99 7.37 -7.85
CA HIS A 28 22.57 8.51 -7.13
C HIS A 28 23.19 9.47 -8.16
N ASN A 29 22.65 10.68 -8.31
CA ASN A 29 23.13 11.69 -9.26
C ASN A 29 23.37 11.11 -10.67
N ASP A 30 22.35 10.46 -11.24
CA ASP A 30 22.36 9.79 -12.54
C ASP A 30 23.37 8.64 -12.69
N THR A 31 24.01 8.24 -11.60
CA THR A 31 24.86 7.06 -11.54
C THR A 31 24.09 5.88 -11.00
N ILE A 32 24.04 4.79 -11.76
CA ILE A 32 23.31 3.57 -11.39
C ILE A 32 24.28 2.53 -10.86
N THR A 33 24.04 2.09 -9.63
CA THR A 33 24.73 0.96 -8.99
C THR A 33 23.75 -0.19 -8.82
N VAL A 34 24.17 -1.42 -9.11
CA VAL A 34 23.31 -2.61 -9.05
C VAL A 34 23.79 -3.55 -7.95
N PHE A 35 22.84 -4.00 -7.13
CA PHE A 35 23.03 -4.95 -6.06
C PHE A 35 22.20 -6.20 -6.35
N TYR A 36 22.70 -7.38 -5.99
CA TYR A 36 22.08 -8.67 -6.29
C TYR A 36 21.82 -9.50 -5.04
N GLY A 37 20.80 -10.37 -5.12
CA GLY A 37 20.44 -11.32 -4.08
C GLY A 37 19.40 -10.77 -3.10
N ASN A 38 19.02 -11.60 -2.14
CA ASN A 38 17.98 -11.31 -1.16
C ASN A 38 18.31 -10.12 -0.23
N TYR A 39 19.59 -9.77 -0.08
CA TYR A 39 20.04 -8.61 0.70
C TYR A 39 20.23 -7.34 -0.15
N ALA A 40 19.92 -7.37 -1.43
CA ALA A 40 20.16 -6.24 -2.35
C ALA A 40 19.50 -4.94 -1.89
N LEU A 41 18.30 -5.00 -1.30
CA LEU A 41 17.64 -3.83 -0.72
C LEU A 41 18.49 -3.20 0.40
N ARG A 42 18.98 -4.00 1.33
CA ARG A 42 19.80 -3.53 2.45
C ARG A 42 21.10 -2.90 1.95
N ASP A 43 21.75 -3.53 0.99
CA ASP A 43 23.03 -3.08 0.48
C ASP A 43 22.86 -1.79 -0.35
N ALA A 44 21.78 -1.67 -1.14
CA ALA A 44 21.40 -0.43 -1.82
C ALA A 44 21.05 0.68 -0.83
N HIS A 45 20.25 0.41 0.21
CA HIS A 45 19.91 1.38 1.25
C HIS A 45 21.14 1.87 2.02
N ASN A 46 22.10 0.98 2.32
CA ASN A 46 23.34 1.36 3.00
C ASN A 46 24.17 2.33 2.14
N ALA A 47 24.23 2.11 0.84
CA ALA A 47 24.96 2.96 -0.11
C ALA A 47 24.23 4.27 -0.43
N ALA A 48 22.90 4.31 -0.30
CA ALA A 48 22.09 5.48 -0.63
C ALA A 48 22.32 6.66 0.32
N VAL A 49 21.99 7.86 -0.14
CA VAL A 49 21.84 9.08 0.65
C VAL A 49 20.42 9.63 0.52
N ALA A 50 20.08 10.65 1.30
CA ALA A 50 18.77 11.30 1.20
C ALA A 50 18.52 11.81 -0.21
N GLY A 51 17.30 11.54 -0.74
CA GLY A 51 16.90 11.92 -2.09
C GLY A 51 17.17 10.88 -3.18
N ASP A 52 17.96 9.86 -2.90
CA ASP A 52 18.24 8.80 -3.88
C ASP A 52 17.02 7.94 -4.19
N ILE A 53 17.10 7.26 -5.34
CA ILE A 53 16.07 6.33 -5.80
C ILE A 53 16.62 4.91 -5.78
N VAL A 54 15.94 4.02 -5.05
CA VAL A 54 16.20 2.59 -5.05
C VAL A 54 15.04 1.89 -5.74
N THR A 55 15.33 1.14 -6.82
CA THR A 55 14.33 0.35 -7.53
C THR A 55 14.60 -1.12 -7.34
N LEU A 56 13.55 -1.87 -7.00
CA LEU A 56 13.61 -3.31 -6.71
C LEU A 56 12.94 -4.10 -7.83
N SER A 57 13.58 -5.19 -8.24
CA SER A 57 12.95 -6.17 -9.12
C SER A 57 11.77 -6.88 -8.44
N PRO A 58 10.92 -7.61 -9.19
CA PRO A 58 10.05 -8.61 -8.59
C PRO A 58 10.84 -9.60 -7.73
N GLY A 59 10.22 -10.11 -6.67
CA GLY A 59 10.80 -11.12 -5.79
C GLY A 59 10.77 -10.74 -4.32
N THR A 60 11.33 -11.59 -3.47
CA THR A 60 11.32 -11.42 -2.02
C THR A 60 12.67 -10.97 -1.51
N PHE A 61 12.72 -9.81 -0.91
CA PHE A 61 13.90 -9.21 -0.29
C PHE A 61 13.85 -9.41 1.22
N GLU A 62 15.01 -9.67 1.82
CA GLU A 62 15.17 -9.63 3.27
C GLU A 62 14.92 -8.23 3.81
N LYS A 63 14.39 -8.15 5.02
CA LYS A 63 14.10 -6.92 5.73
C LYS A 63 15.30 -5.97 5.77
N CYS A 64 14.98 -4.70 5.72
CA CYS A 64 15.93 -3.62 5.89
C CYS A 64 15.26 -2.48 6.67
N ASP A 65 15.86 -2.06 7.77
CA ASP A 65 15.40 -0.83 8.47
C ASP A 65 15.64 0.37 7.54
N ILE A 66 14.61 1.15 7.30
CA ILE A 66 14.69 2.34 6.44
C ILE A 66 14.92 3.56 7.34
N THR A 67 16.09 4.17 7.19
CA THR A 67 16.54 5.28 8.04
C THR A 67 16.88 6.55 7.26
N LYS A 68 16.66 6.52 5.94
CA LYS A 68 16.97 7.64 5.04
C LYS A 68 15.72 8.01 4.23
N PRO A 69 15.45 9.30 4.00
CA PRO A 69 14.37 9.75 3.13
C PRO A 69 14.76 9.52 1.67
N ILE A 70 14.47 8.33 1.16
CA ILE A 70 14.73 7.89 -0.21
C ILE A 70 13.41 7.59 -0.92
N THR A 71 13.46 7.45 -2.23
CA THR A 71 12.37 6.86 -3.01
C THR A 71 12.65 5.38 -3.23
N LEU A 72 11.80 4.51 -2.68
CA LEU A 72 11.86 3.06 -2.85
C LEU A 72 10.74 2.62 -3.79
N ARG A 73 11.08 2.06 -4.94
CA ARG A 73 10.13 1.57 -5.94
C ARG A 73 10.22 0.06 -6.09
N GLY A 74 9.10 -0.62 -5.98
CA GLY A 74 8.96 -2.04 -6.30
C GLY A 74 8.31 -2.26 -7.66
N ALA A 75 8.24 -3.50 -8.08
CA ALA A 75 7.59 -3.91 -9.33
C ALA A 75 6.06 -4.06 -9.20
N GLY A 76 5.53 -3.88 -8.01
CA GLY A 76 4.10 -3.99 -7.68
C GLY A 76 3.91 -4.69 -6.34
N ALA A 77 2.80 -4.41 -5.69
CA ALA A 77 2.46 -5.01 -4.40
C ALA A 77 1.63 -6.29 -4.53
N THR A 78 1.14 -6.59 -5.72
CA THR A 78 0.33 -7.77 -6.07
C THR A 78 0.86 -8.40 -7.35
N VAL A 79 0.38 -9.62 -7.66
CA VAL A 79 0.66 -10.23 -8.96
C VAL A 79 -0.11 -9.46 -10.04
N ASP A 80 0.59 -8.99 -11.05
CA ASP A 80 -0.03 -8.48 -12.26
C ASP A 80 -0.12 -9.62 -13.28
N THR A 81 -1.31 -10.17 -13.44
CA THR A 81 -1.56 -11.29 -14.35
C THR A 81 -1.53 -10.86 -15.82
N ILE A 82 -1.72 -9.57 -16.12
CA ILE A 82 -1.69 -9.03 -17.46
C ILE A 82 -0.25 -8.84 -17.92
N ALA A 83 0.56 -8.19 -17.11
CA ALA A 83 1.99 -8.01 -17.37
C ALA A 83 2.82 -9.25 -17.05
N GLY A 84 2.26 -10.25 -16.38
CA GLY A 84 2.99 -11.43 -15.93
C GLY A 84 4.06 -11.11 -14.87
N THR A 85 3.87 -10.04 -14.12
CA THR A 85 4.85 -9.56 -13.15
C THR A 85 4.51 -10.02 -11.73
N TYR A 86 5.50 -10.57 -11.04
CA TYR A 86 5.37 -10.93 -9.63
C TYR A 86 5.60 -9.71 -8.72
N PRO A 87 5.05 -9.70 -7.50
CA PRO A 87 5.21 -8.58 -6.58
C PRO A 87 6.65 -8.45 -6.07
N THR A 88 6.99 -7.23 -5.67
CA THR A 88 8.15 -6.97 -4.82
C THR A 88 7.72 -7.11 -3.36
N ILE A 89 8.34 -8.02 -2.63
CA ILE A 89 8.01 -8.33 -1.24
C ILE A 89 9.20 -8.01 -0.34
N ILE A 90 8.96 -7.23 0.71
CA ILE A 90 9.91 -7.11 1.83
C ILE A 90 9.44 -8.06 2.93
N ALA A 91 10.27 -9.05 3.25
CA ALA A 91 9.95 -10.08 4.24
C ALA A 91 10.62 -9.79 5.58
N GLY A 92 9.87 -10.02 6.66
CA GLY A 92 10.31 -9.81 8.04
C GLY A 92 9.95 -8.42 8.59
N ASP A 93 9.95 -8.31 9.92
CA ASP A 93 9.68 -7.06 10.62
C ASP A 93 10.83 -6.08 10.45
N PHE A 94 10.52 -4.82 10.16
CA PHE A 94 11.54 -3.78 10.01
C PHE A 94 11.05 -2.45 10.59
N LYS A 95 11.96 -1.49 10.68
CA LYS A 95 11.69 -0.18 11.27
C LYS A 95 11.72 0.92 10.21
N LEU A 96 10.86 1.91 10.42
CA LEU A 96 10.97 3.21 9.77
C LEU A 96 11.43 4.22 10.82
N ASP A 97 12.64 4.75 10.64
CA ASP A 97 13.22 5.79 11.50
C ASP A 97 13.74 6.93 10.61
N ILE A 98 12.79 7.71 10.10
CA ILE A 98 13.07 8.82 9.18
C ILE A 98 13.07 10.12 9.95
N PRO A 99 14.23 10.76 10.12
CA PRO A 99 14.31 12.06 10.78
C PRO A 99 13.63 13.14 9.93
N LYS A 100 13.26 14.25 10.57
CA LYS A 100 12.70 15.39 9.86
C LYS A 100 13.76 15.96 8.90
N HIS A 101 13.40 16.04 7.62
CA HIS A 101 14.25 16.59 6.57
C HIS A 101 13.51 17.69 5.82
N THR A 102 14.20 18.70 5.34
CA THR A 102 13.59 19.88 4.71
C THR A 102 13.35 19.71 3.21
N GLU A 103 14.16 18.91 2.53
CA GLU A 103 14.12 18.77 1.07
C GLU A 103 13.60 17.43 0.59
N TYR A 104 13.88 16.35 1.33
CA TYR A 104 13.58 14.99 0.90
C TYR A 104 12.64 14.31 1.87
N TYR A 105 11.77 13.46 1.32
CA TYR A 105 10.83 12.62 2.08
C TYR A 105 10.96 11.17 1.67
N LEU A 106 10.50 10.28 2.53
CA LEU A 106 10.38 8.88 2.18
C LEU A 106 9.20 8.70 1.21
N VAL A 107 9.48 8.05 0.08
CA VAL A 107 8.43 7.56 -0.82
C VAL A 107 8.60 6.06 -0.95
N ILE A 108 7.55 5.28 -0.71
CA ILE A 108 7.53 3.83 -0.99
C ILE A 108 6.40 3.55 -1.97
N GLU A 109 6.71 2.93 -3.09
CA GLU A 109 5.75 2.66 -4.15
C GLU A 109 5.81 1.20 -4.61
N GLY A 110 4.64 0.58 -4.78
CA GLY A 110 4.52 -0.74 -5.42
C GLY A 110 5.20 -1.87 -4.67
N VAL A 111 5.14 -1.88 -3.34
CA VAL A 111 5.80 -2.87 -2.49
C VAL A 111 4.81 -3.56 -1.57
N TYR A 112 4.94 -4.88 -1.44
CA TYR A 112 4.27 -5.64 -0.39
C TYR A 112 5.19 -5.77 0.83
N MET A 113 4.82 -5.15 1.92
CA MET A 113 5.46 -5.26 3.23
C MET A 113 4.73 -6.34 4.02
N SER A 114 5.29 -7.56 4.04
CA SER A 114 4.57 -8.79 4.42
C SER A 114 4.50 -9.04 5.94
N GLN A 115 5.16 -8.21 6.75
CA GLN A 115 5.20 -8.31 8.20
C GLN A 115 5.00 -6.94 8.87
N GLU A 116 5.24 -6.85 10.18
CA GLU A 116 5.06 -5.64 10.96
C GLU A 116 6.10 -4.56 10.61
N ILE A 117 5.64 -3.32 10.41
CA ILE A 117 6.47 -2.14 10.26
C ILE A 117 6.39 -1.35 11.56
N ASP A 118 7.49 -1.27 12.29
CA ASP A 118 7.61 -0.52 13.54
C ASP A 118 8.03 0.93 13.23
N ILE A 119 7.10 1.87 13.41
CA ILE A 119 7.35 3.29 13.17
C ILE A 119 8.04 3.89 14.39
N LYS A 120 9.29 4.28 14.25
CA LYS A 120 10.05 5.02 15.26
C LYS A 120 9.91 6.52 15.07
N LYS A 121 10.26 7.00 13.89
CA LYS A 121 10.04 8.36 13.41
C LYS A 121 9.66 8.31 11.95
N LEU A 122 8.68 9.09 11.56
CA LEU A 122 8.24 9.15 10.17
C LEU A 122 7.72 10.56 9.87
N TYR A 123 8.53 11.35 9.20
CA TYR A 123 8.20 12.71 8.81
C TYR A 123 8.10 12.85 7.30
N ASN A 124 6.99 13.44 6.82
CA ASN A 124 6.77 13.70 5.40
C ASN A 124 6.98 12.44 4.55
N ALA A 125 6.12 11.44 4.72
CA ALA A 125 6.24 10.17 4.01
C ALA A 125 5.01 9.91 3.13
N LYS A 126 5.26 9.27 1.98
CA LYS A 126 4.22 8.83 1.06
C LYS A 126 4.36 7.35 0.76
N PHE A 127 3.26 6.63 0.93
CA PHE A 127 3.10 5.25 0.50
C PHE A 127 2.11 5.23 -0.67
N ASN A 128 2.54 4.67 -1.80
CA ASN A 128 1.73 4.63 -3.00
C ASN A 128 1.61 3.20 -3.51
N ARG A 129 0.38 2.73 -3.74
CA ARG A 129 0.12 1.38 -4.28
C ARG A 129 0.84 0.27 -3.50
N CYS A 130 0.84 0.38 -2.18
CA CYS A 130 1.48 -0.57 -1.29
C CYS A 130 0.48 -1.54 -0.67
N ASN A 131 0.95 -2.76 -0.41
CA ASN A 131 0.28 -3.70 0.47
C ASN A 131 1.03 -3.74 1.80
N ILE A 132 0.36 -3.36 2.86
CA ILE A 132 0.98 -3.25 4.18
C ILE A 132 0.28 -4.22 5.12
N TYR A 133 1.02 -5.20 5.63
CA TYR A 133 0.46 -6.18 6.56
C TYR A 133 0.08 -5.51 7.89
N LYS A 134 1.02 -4.75 8.50
CA LYS A 134 0.76 -4.09 9.77
C LYS A 134 1.66 -2.87 9.98
N LEU A 135 1.03 -1.75 10.31
CA LEU A 135 1.71 -0.56 10.82
C LEU A 135 1.58 -0.53 12.34
N LYS A 136 2.70 -0.46 13.03
CA LYS A 136 2.76 -0.31 14.48
C LYS A 136 3.47 0.96 14.84
N PHE A 137 2.77 1.79 15.59
CA PHE A 137 3.34 3.00 16.17
C PHE A 137 3.85 2.67 17.57
N GLY A 138 5.10 3.03 17.85
CA GLY A 138 5.77 2.70 19.10
C GLY A 138 5.09 3.33 20.30
N TYR A 139 5.27 2.72 21.45
CA TYR A 139 4.79 3.20 22.75
C TYR A 139 5.67 4.35 23.23
N ILE A 140 5.09 5.51 23.51
CA ILE A 140 5.79 6.56 24.24
C ILE A 140 5.78 6.13 25.70
N SER A 141 6.90 5.63 26.19
CA SER A 141 7.03 5.33 27.62
C SER A 141 7.15 6.62 28.40
N TYR A 142 6.71 6.59 29.67
CA TYR A 142 6.94 7.69 30.63
C TYR A 142 8.44 8.07 30.82
N ALA A 143 9.33 7.26 30.28
CA ALA A 143 10.79 7.45 30.37
C ALA A 143 11.39 8.37 29.30
N GLY A 144 10.56 9.05 28.48
CA GLY A 144 11.06 10.03 27.50
C GLY A 144 11.57 9.41 26.19
N ASP A 145 11.27 8.15 25.93
CA ASP A 145 11.60 7.53 24.65
C ASP A 145 10.60 8.03 23.58
N ASN A 146 11.07 8.94 22.71
CA ASN A 146 10.29 9.56 21.63
C ASN A 146 10.08 8.62 20.44
N SER A 147 9.76 7.35 20.68
CA SER A 147 9.45 6.40 19.63
C SER A 147 7.97 6.49 19.24
N GLY A 148 7.69 6.37 17.95
CA GLY A 148 6.33 6.38 17.43
C GLY A 148 5.80 7.75 16.97
N ILE A 149 6.70 8.67 16.64
CA ILE A 149 6.33 9.98 16.09
C ILE A 149 6.09 9.84 14.58
N ALA A 150 4.93 10.28 14.11
CA ALA A 150 4.67 10.40 12.68
C ALA A 150 3.93 11.71 12.38
N GLU A 151 4.35 12.40 11.33
CA GLU A 151 3.81 13.71 10.93
C GLU A 151 3.76 13.81 9.40
N ASN A 152 2.63 14.23 8.85
CA ASN A 152 2.41 14.36 7.40
C ASN A 152 2.69 13.07 6.62
N VAL A 153 1.90 12.03 6.90
CA VAL A 153 2.03 10.74 6.21
C VAL A 153 0.83 10.54 5.30
N GLU A 154 1.10 10.31 4.04
CA GLU A 154 0.10 10.07 3.01
C GLU A 154 0.13 8.62 2.52
N PHE A 155 -1.03 8.01 2.43
CA PHE A 155 -1.24 6.70 1.82
C PHE A 155 -2.18 6.86 0.63
N VAL A 156 -1.76 6.42 -0.55
CA VAL A 156 -2.56 6.49 -1.78
C VAL A 156 -2.63 5.10 -2.40
N ASN A 157 -3.83 4.66 -2.73
CA ASN A 157 -4.05 3.34 -3.34
C ASN A 157 -3.41 2.19 -2.55
N CYS A 158 -3.42 2.29 -1.22
CA CYS A 158 -2.82 1.29 -0.35
C CYS A 158 -3.86 0.32 0.21
N LEU A 159 -3.43 -0.93 0.37
CA LEU A 159 -4.14 -1.91 1.16
C LEU A 159 -3.40 -2.08 2.50
N ILE A 160 -4.07 -1.76 3.61
CA ILE A 160 -3.45 -1.80 4.94
C ILE A 160 -4.24 -2.74 5.82
N ARG A 161 -3.68 -3.91 6.12
CA ARG A 161 -4.40 -4.96 6.85
C ARG A 161 -4.57 -4.67 8.33
N GLN A 162 -3.67 -3.88 8.91
CA GLN A 162 -3.78 -3.51 10.32
C GLN A 162 -3.02 -2.23 10.61
N ILE A 163 -3.67 -1.31 11.32
CA ILE A 163 -3.00 -0.18 11.98
C ILE A 163 -3.19 -0.37 13.48
N ASN A 164 -2.08 -0.51 14.19
CA ASN A 164 -2.06 -0.66 15.64
C ASN A 164 -1.32 0.53 16.26
N ASN A 165 -2.05 1.28 17.09
CA ASN A 165 -1.49 2.37 17.86
C ASN A 165 -1.71 2.10 19.34
N ASN A 166 -0.69 1.59 20.00
CA ASN A 166 -0.70 1.43 21.45
C ASN A 166 -0.36 2.75 22.20
N CYS A 167 -0.37 3.88 21.49
CA CYS A 167 0.07 5.16 22.03
C CYS A 167 -1.11 5.98 22.51
N TYR A 168 -1.31 6.06 23.81
CA TYR A 168 -2.21 7.03 24.43
C TYR A 168 -1.73 8.50 24.28
N TYR A 169 -0.49 8.73 23.85
CA TYR A 169 0.14 10.05 23.81
C TYR A 169 1.04 10.25 22.58
N SER A 170 0.69 9.71 21.42
CA SER A 170 1.53 9.96 20.23
C SER A 170 1.35 11.42 19.76
N SER A 171 2.45 12.11 19.58
CA SER A 171 2.50 13.41 18.87
C SER A 171 2.38 13.19 17.36
N THR A 172 1.41 12.38 16.94
CA THR A 172 1.15 12.10 15.54
C THR A 172 0.13 13.09 15.00
N SER A 173 0.37 13.61 13.84
CA SER A 173 -0.55 14.54 13.19
C SER A 173 -0.60 14.32 11.68
N ASN A 174 -1.80 14.52 11.12
CA ASN A 174 -2.06 14.60 9.68
C ASN A 174 -1.73 13.34 8.88
N PHE A 175 -2.46 12.26 9.17
CA PHE A 175 -2.49 11.12 8.25
C PHE A 175 -3.58 11.36 7.21
N THR A 176 -3.24 11.08 5.95
CA THR A 176 -4.16 11.16 4.84
C THR A 176 -4.20 9.82 4.11
N PHE A 177 -5.39 9.27 3.94
CA PHE A 177 -5.64 8.05 3.20
C PHE A 177 -6.53 8.38 2.01
N VAL A 178 -6.02 8.15 0.79
CA VAL A 178 -6.74 8.41 -0.45
C VAL A 178 -6.88 7.10 -1.21
N ASN A 179 -8.10 6.73 -1.54
CA ASN A 179 -8.41 5.48 -2.25
C ASN A 179 -7.77 4.24 -1.60
N CYS A 180 -7.80 4.17 -0.27
CA CYS A 180 -7.20 3.09 0.50
C CYS A 180 -8.28 2.14 1.06
N ALA A 181 -7.96 0.85 1.13
CA ALA A 181 -8.73 -0.08 1.93
C ALA A 181 -7.94 -0.45 3.19
N LEU A 182 -8.52 -0.23 4.37
CA LEU A 182 -7.78 -0.39 5.62
C LEU A 182 -8.62 -0.94 6.78
N TYR A 183 -7.93 -1.71 7.63
CA TYR A 183 -8.46 -2.16 8.91
C TYR A 183 -7.87 -1.35 10.05
N TRP A 184 -8.74 -0.64 10.75
CA TRP A 184 -8.41 0.29 11.83
C TRP A 184 -8.67 -0.37 13.17
N GLU A 185 -7.65 -0.86 13.84
CA GLU A 185 -7.80 -1.63 15.07
C GLU A 185 -7.90 -0.77 16.32
N SER A 186 -6.94 0.11 16.52
CA SER A 186 -6.95 1.07 17.64
C SER A 186 -6.02 2.22 17.30
N CYS A 187 -6.56 3.37 16.94
CA CYS A 187 -5.72 4.50 16.60
C CYS A 187 -6.45 5.81 16.90
N GLU A 188 -5.89 6.61 17.77
CA GLU A 188 -6.34 7.96 18.06
C GLU A 188 -5.61 9.03 17.23
N ILE A 189 -5.00 8.62 16.12
CA ILE A 189 -4.27 9.54 15.24
C ILE A 189 -5.28 10.36 14.45
N PRO A 190 -5.25 11.69 14.50
CA PRO A 190 -6.05 12.53 13.62
C PRO A 190 -5.78 12.20 12.16
N SER A 191 -6.81 11.78 11.43
CA SER A 191 -6.66 11.27 10.07
C SER A 191 -7.75 11.81 9.15
N SER A 192 -7.41 11.94 7.88
CA SER A 192 -8.34 12.24 6.81
C SER A 192 -8.45 11.05 5.86
N PHE A 193 -9.67 10.61 5.60
CA PHE A 193 -9.97 9.50 4.70
C PHE A 193 -10.78 10.04 3.52
N ILE A 194 -10.27 9.85 2.32
CA ILE A 194 -10.88 10.34 1.09
C ILE A 194 -11.06 9.15 0.16
N ASN A 195 -12.27 8.94 -0.32
CA ASN A 195 -12.59 7.83 -1.24
C ASN A 195 -12.04 6.49 -0.75
N SER A 196 -12.17 6.19 0.54
CA SER A 196 -11.52 5.03 1.16
C SER A 196 -12.55 4.05 1.73
N LEU A 197 -12.12 2.81 1.92
CA LEU A 197 -12.87 1.78 2.63
C LEU A 197 -12.24 1.56 4.01
N LEU A 198 -12.99 1.91 5.05
CA LEU A 198 -12.56 1.74 6.43
C LEU A 198 -13.33 0.63 7.10
N ILE A 199 -12.60 -0.28 7.70
CA ILE A 199 -13.14 -1.30 8.55
C ILE A 199 -12.66 -1.04 9.97
N MET A 200 -13.58 -0.65 10.84
CA MET A 200 -13.26 -0.14 12.17
C MET A 200 -13.46 -1.19 13.24
N ARG A 201 -12.53 -1.27 14.19
CA ARG A 201 -12.69 -2.02 15.43
C ARG A 201 -12.95 -1.13 16.64
N THR A 202 -12.42 0.08 16.64
CA THR A 202 -12.49 1.02 17.77
C THR A 202 -13.00 2.40 17.36
N ASP A 203 -12.88 3.36 18.25
CA ASP A 203 -13.38 4.71 18.08
C ASP A 203 -12.72 5.46 16.94
N PHE A 204 -13.54 6.14 16.15
CA PHE A 204 -13.16 7.08 15.11
C PHE A 204 -13.23 8.49 15.70
N SER A 205 -12.29 8.83 16.56
CA SER A 205 -12.22 10.16 17.17
C SER A 205 -11.18 11.02 16.44
N LYS A 206 -11.44 12.33 16.35
CA LYS A 206 -10.52 13.32 15.76
C LYS A 206 -10.18 13.11 14.27
N SER A 207 -10.98 12.34 13.54
CA SER A 207 -10.75 12.04 12.14
C SER A 207 -11.90 12.50 11.27
N THR A 208 -11.64 12.69 9.97
CA THR A 208 -12.65 13.06 8.98
C THR A 208 -12.68 12.05 7.85
N ALA A 209 -13.86 11.80 7.30
CA ALA A 209 -14.03 10.94 6.13
C ALA A 209 -14.88 11.66 5.07
N TYR A 210 -14.45 11.59 3.82
CA TYR A 210 -15.14 12.13 2.67
C TYR A 210 -15.30 11.04 1.61
N ASN A 211 -16.49 10.94 1.02
CA ASN A 211 -16.78 10.00 -0.07
C ASN A 211 -16.31 8.57 0.23
N SER A 212 -16.41 8.14 1.48
CA SER A 212 -15.80 6.92 1.97
C SER A 212 -16.85 5.90 2.41
N ILE A 213 -16.46 4.63 2.43
CA ILE A 213 -17.30 3.56 2.95
C ILE A 213 -16.74 3.16 4.32
N ILE A 214 -17.61 3.16 5.32
CA ILE A 214 -17.23 2.90 6.71
C ILE A 214 -18.05 1.73 7.23
N THR A 215 -17.38 0.66 7.62
CA THR A 215 -18.01 -0.49 8.24
C THR A 215 -17.34 -0.84 9.56
N ARG A 216 -18.02 -1.62 10.39
CA ARG A 216 -17.55 -1.94 11.72
C ARG A 216 -17.49 -3.44 11.96
N ASN A 217 -16.46 -3.89 12.65
CA ASN A 217 -16.26 -5.29 12.98
C ASN A 217 -16.52 -5.67 14.47
N HIS A 218 -16.68 -4.73 15.39
CA HIS A 218 -16.77 -5.04 16.82
C HIS A 218 -17.79 -4.18 17.58
N HIS A 219 -18.20 -4.66 18.80
CA HIS A 219 -19.20 -4.05 19.67
C HIS A 219 -18.79 -2.70 20.29
N TYR A 220 -17.51 -2.38 20.33
CA TYR A 220 -16.97 -1.18 20.96
C TYR A 220 -16.40 -0.27 19.88
N GLY A 221 -16.74 0.97 19.88
CA GLY A 221 -16.23 2.00 19.01
C GLY A 221 -17.32 3.02 18.69
N TYR A 222 -17.04 4.25 18.97
CA TYR A 222 -17.95 5.36 18.74
C TYR A 222 -17.35 6.29 17.69
N PHE A 223 -18.20 6.92 16.90
CA PHE A 223 -17.82 8.17 16.26
C PHE A 223 -17.70 9.19 17.40
N GLY A 224 -16.48 9.61 17.70
CA GLY A 224 -16.23 10.63 18.71
C GLY A 224 -16.86 11.97 18.32
N GLU A 225 -17.11 12.84 19.29
CA GLU A 225 -17.73 14.15 19.08
C GLU A 225 -16.98 15.04 18.09
N THR A 226 -15.71 14.77 17.82
CA THR A 226 -14.84 15.54 16.92
C THR A 226 -14.64 14.88 15.55
N ALA A 227 -15.27 13.73 15.29
CA ALA A 227 -15.21 13.06 13.99
C ALA A 227 -16.25 13.66 13.02
N GLY A 228 -15.88 13.79 11.75
CA GLY A 228 -16.77 14.22 10.67
C GLY A 228 -16.85 13.18 9.56
N ALA A 229 -18.05 12.96 9.02
CA ALA A 229 -18.24 12.13 7.83
C ALA A 229 -19.15 12.86 6.84
N TYR A 230 -18.73 12.93 5.58
CA TYR A 230 -19.40 13.68 4.52
C TYR A 230 -19.51 12.83 3.25
N ASN A 231 -20.73 12.67 2.73
CA ASN A 231 -21.02 11.83 1.57
C ASN A 231 -20.48 10.39 1.72
N CYS A 232 -20.67 9.80 2.89
CA CYS A 232 -20.15 8.49 3.22
C CYS A 232 -21.26 7.44 3.23
N ILE A 233 -20.90 6.20 2.89
CA ILE A 233 -21.74 5.02 3.06
C ILE A 233 -21.33 4.35 4.37
N PHE A 234 -22.26 4.22 5.29
CA PHE A 234 -22.09 3.46 6.52
C PHE A 234 -22.75 2.10 6.38
N VAL A 235 -22.03 1.05 6.76
CA VAL A 235 -22.58 -0.30 6.75
C VAL A 235 -22.56 -0.86 8.16
N LYS A 236 -23.75 -1.14 8.68
CA LYS A 236 -23.91 -1.84 9.95
C LYS A 236 -23.53 -3.31 9.76
N ASN A 237 -22.79 -3.85 10.68
CA ASN A 237 -22.53 -5.28 10.76
C ASN A 237 -23.12 -5.81 12.05
N ASN A 238 -24.29 -6.50 11.93
CA ASN A 238 -25.04 -7.15 13.01
C ASN A 238 -25.51 -6.26 14.20
N ASN A 239 -26.83 -6.06 14.29
CA ASN A 239 -27.66 -5.77 15.48
C ASN A 239 -27.23 -4.69 16.50
N HIS A 240 -26.43 -3.70 16.15
CA HIS A 240 -26.03 -2.64 17.08
C HIS A 240 -26.62 -1.28 16.68
N GLU A 241 -27.67 -0.89 17.40
CA GLU A 241 -28.51 0.29 17.11
C GLU A 241 -27.82 1.66 17.29
N ASN A 242 -26.61 1.74 17.85
CA ASN A 242 -26.03 3.01 18.29
C ASN A 242 -24.63 3.33 17.75
N ILE A 243 -24.35 2.96 16.52
CA ILE A 243 -22.98 3.05 15.96
C ILE A 243 -22.58 4.48 15.58
N PHE A 244 -23.54 5.31 15.17
CA PHE A 244 -23.27 6.62 14.57
C PHE A 244 -23.99 7.71 15.36
N ARG A 245 -23.38 8.20 16.43
CA ARG A 245 -24.00 9.22 17.29
C ARG A 245 -24.01 10.64 16.72
N ASN A 246 -23.19 10.93 15.73
CA ASN A 246 -23.07 12.28 15.15
C ASN A 246 -23.25 12.26 13.63
N GLU A 247 -24.38 11.77 13.15
CA GLU A 247 -24.82 11.86 11.76
C GLU A 247 -25.28 13.28 11.44
N THR A 248 -24.44 14.28 11.66
CA THR A 248 -24.86 15.66 11.53
C THR A 248 -24.97 16.16 10.09
N ASN A 249 -24.73 15.30 9.08
CA ASN A 249 -24.86 15.66 7.68
C ASN A 249 -25.84 14.75 6.94
N ASN A 250 -26.86 15.36 6.34
CA ASN A 250 -27.89 14.71 5.53
C ASN A 250 -27.37 14.07 4.22
N THR A 251 -26.06 14.00 4.02
CA THR A 251 -25.42 13.44 2.83
C THR A 251 -24.95 12.00 3.01
N ASN A 252 -24.99 11.49 4.22
CA ASN A 252 -24.55 10.11 4.51
C ASN A 252 -25.71 9.13 4.40
N VAL A 253 -25.38 7.88 4.04
CA VAL A 253 -26.35 6.80 3.89
C VAL A 253 -25.95 5.60 4.72
N ILE A 254 -26.95 4.89 5.24
CA ILE A 254 -26.75 3.74 6.13
C ILE A 254 -27.37 2.50 5.50
N PHE A 255 -26.60 1.42 5.41
CA PHE A 255 -27.03 0.10 5.03
C PHE A 255 -26.89 -0.87 6.22
N GLU A 256 -27.77 -1.85 6.29
CA GLU A 256 -27.80 -2.83 7.37
C GLU A 256 -26.72 -3.92 7.20
N LYS A 257 -26.38 -4.26 5.94
CA LYS A 257 -25.48 -5.37 5.64
C LYS A 257 -24.53 -5.06 4.49
N LEU A 258 -23.34 -5.64 4.56
CA LEU A 258 -22.30 -5.48 3.54
C LEU A 258 -22.71 -6.03 2.15
N ASN A 259 -23.49 -7.10 2.12
CA ASN A 259 -24.01 -7.65 0.87
C ASN A 259 -25.13 -6.81 0.21
N GLU A 260 -25.58 -5.75 0.87
CA GLU A 260 -26.46 -4.76 0.25
C GLU A 260 -25.65 -3.74 -0.56
N VAL A 261 -24.39 -3.54 -0.22
CA VAL A 261 -23.50 -2.52 -0.78
C VAL A 261 -22.56 -3.08 -1.84
N PHE A 262 -21.94 -4.23 -1.59
CA PHE A 262 -20.92 -4.79 -2.47
C PHE A 262 -21.45 -5.93 -3.34
N GLU A 263 -20.93 -6.04 -4.57
CA GLU A 263 -21.25 -7.17 -5.47
C GLU A 263 -20.82 -8.50 -4.89
N THR A 264 -19.61 -8.55 -4.36
CA THR A 264 -19.04 -9.73 -3.70
C THR A 264 -18.54 -9.34 -2.32
N TRP A 265 -18.98 -10.10 -1.34
CA TRP A 265 -18.50 -9.95 0.03
C TRP A 265 -18.39 -11.32 0.69
N HIS A 266 -17.21 -11.72 1.09
CA HIS A 266 -17.02 -12.94 1.83
C HIS A 266 -17.55 -12.77 3.27
N SER A 267 -18.45 -13.62 3.67
CA SER A 267 -19.03 -13.57 5.01
C SER A 267 -17.95 -13.75 6.07
N TRP A 268 -17.93 -12.82 7.00
CA TRP A 268 -17.09 -12.85 8.17
C TRP A 268 -17.42 -14.05 9.04
N THR A 269 -16.63 -15.09 9.00
CA THR A 269 -16.68 -16.14 9.99
C THR A 269 -15.54 -15.94 10.96
N ASN A 270 -15.88 -15.64 12.22
CA ASN A 270 -15.00 -15.66 13.38
C ASN A 270 -13.82 -14.67 13.37
N GLU A 271 -14.07 -13.44 13.82
CA GLU A 271 -13.12 -12.50 14.44
C GLU A 271 -11.82 -12.15 13.68
N LYS A 272 -11.53 -12.78 12.56
CA LYS A 272 -10.36 -12.47 11.75
C LYS A 272 -10.77 -11.89 10.42
N PHE A 273 -10.59 -10.62 10.32
CA PHE A 273 -10.70 -9.89 9.06
C PHE A 273 -9.54 -10.30 8.17
N SER A 274 -9.80 -11.00 7.12
CA SER A 274 -8.83 -11.13 6.04
C SER A 274 -9.24 -10.19 4.91
N PHE A 275 -8.55 -9.08 4.75
CA PHE A 275 -8.57 -8.41 3.47
C PHE A 275 -8.10 -9.42 2.43
N SER A 276 -8.97 -9.81 1.54
CA SER A 276 -8.57 -10.53 0.36
C SER A 276 -8.19 -9.51 -0.70
N PHE A 277 -7.03 -9.65 -1.30
CA PHE A 277 -6.66 -8.91 -2.50
C PHE A 277 -7.52 -9.28 -3.70
N ASP A 278 -8.16 -10.46 -3.64
CA ASP A 278 -9.07 -10.96 -4.66
C ASP A 278 -10.43 -10.24 -4.59
N GLU A 279 -10.73 -9.58 -3.46
CA GLU A 279 -11.92 -8.74 -3.35
C GLU A 279 -11.63 -7.37 -3.92
N ARG A 280 -12.34 -7.07 -4.99
CA ARG A 280 -12.21 -5.77 -5.66
C ARG A 280 -12.99 -4.66 -4.96
N TYR A 281 -13.77 -4.96 -3.92
CA TYR A 281 -14.65 -4.01 -3.20
C TYR A 281 -15.56 -3.19 -4.13
N ILE A 282 -16.06 -3.84 -5.19
CA ILE A 282 -16.92 -3.21 -6.20
C ILE A 282 -18.29 -3.01 -5.59
N LEU A 283 -18.81 -1.80 -5.68
CA LEU A 283 -20.19 -1.50 -5.32
C LEU A 283 -21.16 -2.17 -6.30
N LYS A 284 -22.34 -2.53 -5.83
CA LYS A 284 -23.44 -2.87 -6.72
C LYS A 284 -23.78 -1.66 -7.59
N GLU A 285 -24.15 -1.91 -8.85
CA GLU A 285 -24.45 -0.87 -9.84
C GLU A 285 -25.50 0.14 -9.32
N GLU A 286 -26.53 -0.35 -8.65
CA GLU A 286 -27.57 0.49 -8.06
C GLU A 286 -27.03 1.43 -6.96
N ILE A 287 -26.01 1.02 -6.21
CA ILE A 287 -25.38 1.83 -5.18
C ILE A 287 -24.41 2.81 -5.82
N ALA A 288 -23.54 2.34 -6.71
CA ALA A 288 -22.55 3.16 -7.41
C ALA A 288 -23.18 4.31 -8.21
N THR A 289 -24.38 4.12 -8.74
CA THR A 289 -25.09 5.14 -9.52
C THR A 289 -25.97 6.06 -8.67
N SER A 290 -26.50 5.58 -7.54
CA SER A 290 -27.42 6.35 -6.68
C SER A 290 -26.69 7.18 -5.62
N PHE A 291 -25.49 6.75 -5.25
CA PHE A 291 -24.67 7.39 -4.22
C PHE A 291 -23.34 7.85 -4.78
N LEU A 292 -23.33 9.05 -5.31
CA LEU A 292 -22.12 9.70 -5.80
C LEU A 292 -21.45 10.52 -4.69
N GLY A 293 -20.15 10.55 -4.72
CA GLY A 293 -19.34 11.44 -3.91
C GLY A 293 -19.57 12.93 -4.25
N SER A 294 -19.04 13.80 -3.44
CA SER A 294 -19.12 15.25 -3.68
C SER A 294 -18.43 15.72 -4.97
N ASP A 295 -17.59 14.87 -5.53
CA ASP A 295 -16.88 15.03 -6.80
C ASP A 295 -17.64 14.43 -8.01
N GLY A 296 -18.82 13.87 -7.78
CA GLY A 296 -19.65 13.24 -8.80
C GLY A 296 -19.17 11.84 -9.23
N THR A 297 -18.18 11.27 -8.55
CA THR A 297 -17.69 9.91 -8.78
C THR A 297 -18.29 8.92 -7.80
N GLU A 298 -18.03 7.63 -7.98
CA GLU A 298 -18.40 6.57 -7.04
C GLU A 298 -17.83 6.84 -5.65
N VAL A 299 -18.59 6.52 -4.60
CA VAL A 299 -18.10 6.56 -3.21
C VAL A 299 -17.22 5.34 -2.93
N GLY A 300 -16.15 5.51 -2.17
CA GLY A 300 -15.21 4.45 -1.82
C GLY A 300 -13.99 4.38 -2.74
N ILE A 301 -13.28 3.26 -2.70
CA ILE A 301 -11.93 3.18 -3.27
C ILE A 301 -11.86 3.31 -4.79
N HIS A 302 -12.97 3.10 -5.50
CA HIS A 302 -13.03 3.21 -6.97
C HIS A 302 -13.46 4.60 -7.45
N GLY A 303 -13.80 5.50 -6.54
CA GLY A 303 -14.14 6.88 -6.87
C GLY A 303 -12.94 7.82 -6.87
N GLY A 304 -13.22 9.11 -7.12
CA GLY A 304 -12.22 10.16 -7.11
C GLY A 304 -11.33 10.20 -8.35
N MET A 305 -10.35 11.07 -8.28
CA MET A 305 -9.42 11.32 -9.39
C MET A 305 -8.40 10.17 -9.58
N PHE A 306 -8.15 9.37 -8.54
CA PHE A 306 -7.16 8.29 -8.55
C PHE A 306 -7.79 6.98 -8.06
N PRO A 307 -8.69 6.35 -8.85
CA PRO A 307 -9.31 5.10 -8.46
C PRO A 307 -8.30 4.05 -7.99
N PHE A 308 -8.73 3.18 -7.08
CA PHE A 308 -7.85 2.17 -6.48
C PHE A 308 -7.20 1.29 -7.54
N ASP A 309 -5.88 1.35 -7.58
CA ASP A 309 -5.03 0.51 -8.42
C ASP A 309 -3.76 0.15 -7.66
N THR A 310 -3.47 -1.13 -7.55
CA THR A 310 -2.27 -1.65 -6.91
C THR A 310 -1.10 -1.83 -7.87
N ARG A 311 -1.33 -1.64 -9.17
CA ARG A 311 -0.26 -1.69 -10.16
C ARG A 311 0.60 -0.44 -10.03
N PRO A 312 1.91 -0.55 -10.00
CA PRO A 312 2.77 0.63 -9.99
C PRO A 312 2.63 1.42 -11.30
N SER A 313 2.78 2.73 -11.21
CA SER A 313 2.82 3.61 -12.39
C SER A 313 4.17 3.50 -13.07
N TYR A 314 4.42 2.38 -13.74
CA TYR A 314 5.63 2.22 -14.54
C TYR A 314 5.35 2.29 -16.03
N MET A 315 6.39 2.63 -16.76
CA MET A 315 6.34 2.59 -18.21
C MET A 315 6.26 1.15 -18.70
N VAL A 316 5.23 0.84 -19.48
CA VAL A 316 5.11 -0.45 -20.17
C VAL A 316 5.89 -0.38 -21.47
N VAL A 317 6.83 -1.28 -21.63
CA VAL A 317 7.54 -1.43 -22.90
C VAL A 317 6.61 -2.16 -23.88
N LYS A 318 6.01 -1.43 -24.81
CA LYS A 318 5.17 -2.01 -25.87
C LYS A 318 5.97 -2.74 -26.92
N LYS A 319 7.15 -2.24 -27.19
CA LYS A 319 8.01 -2.75 -28.25
C LYS A 319 9.46 -2.64 -27.84
N CYS A 320 10.20 -3.71 -28.00
CA CYS A 320 11.66 -3.72 -27.82
C CYS A 320 12.27 -4.56 -28.92
N ASN A 321 12.77 -3.92 -29.97
CA ASN A 321 13.47 -4.56 -31.03
C ASN A 321 14.96 -4.26 -30.90
N VAL A 322 15.75 -5.29 -30.71
CA VAL A 322 17.21 -5.20 -30.71
C VAL A 322 17.75 -5.86 -31.97
N ALA A 323 18.53 -5.15 -32.74
CA ALA A 323 19.11 -5.71 -33.93
C ALA A 323 20.01 -6.91 -33.63
N ASN A 324 19.90 -7.98 -34.42
CA ASN A 324 20.68 -9.20 -34.22
C ASN A 324 22.17 -9.04 -34.54
N LYS A 325 22.56 -7.93 -35.18
CA LYS A 325 23.93 -7.65 -35.56
C LYS A 325 24.23 -6.17 -35.35
N SER A 326 25.44 -5.87 -34.89
CA SER A 326 25.96 -4.52 -34.88
C SER A 326 26.20 -4.00 -36.31
N THR A 327 26.10 -2.70 -36.46
CA THR A 327 26.55 -2.00 -37.69
C THR A 327 28.08 -2.07 -37.86
N ILE A 328 28.57 -1.71 -39.01
CA ILE A 328 30.03 -1.74 -39.34
C ILE A 328 30.84 -0.88 -38.35
N ASP A 329 30.23 0.18 -37.81
CA ASP A 329 30.81 1.08 -36.80
C ASP A 329 30.59 0.57 -35.33
N GLY A 330 30.17 -0.68 -35.20
CA GLY A 330 30.02 -1.34 -33.86
C GLY A 330 28.79 -0.94 -33.05
N LYS A 331 27.84 -0.20 -33.66
CA LYS A 331 26.60 0.21 -32.98
C LYS A 331 25.53 -0.86 -33.12
N LEU A 332 24.74 -1.06 -32.05
CA LEU A 332 23.56 -1.90 -32.03
C LEU A 332 22.31 -1.01 -32.17
N SER A 333 21.46 -1.28 -33.13
CA SER A 333 20.16 -0.58 -33.24
C SER A 333 19.19 -1.15 -32.21
N VAL A 334 18.63 -0.29 -31.42
CA VAL A 334 17.57 -0.61 -30.42
C VAL A 334 16.40 0.31 -30.70
N ASP A 335 15.21 -0.29 -30.88
CA ASP A 335 13.95 0.41 -31.08
C ASP A 335 13.02 0.05 -29.92
N ILE A 336 12.79 0.99 -28.99
CA ILE A 336 11.98 0.82 -27.81
C ILE A 336 10.81 1.79 -27.86
N GLU A 337 9.59 1.26 -27.77
CA GLU A 337 8.37 2.02 -27.58
C GLU A 337 7.86 1.77 -26.15
N VAL A 338 7.70 2.85 -25.40
CA VAL A 338 7.17 2.82 -24.04
C VAL A 338 5.89 3.64 -23.96
N MET A 339 4.95 3.20 -23.16
CA MET A 339 3.78 4.00 -22.79
C MET A 339 3.66 4.02 -21.26
N VAL A 340 3.08 5.09 -20.76
CA VAL A 340 2.55 5.16 -19.40
C VAL A 340 1.07 4.81 -19.53
N GLU A 341 0.60 3.77 -18.86
CA GLU A 341 -0.84 3.57 -18.67
C GLU A 341 -1.31 4.60 -17.64
N GLU A 342 -2.17 5.53 -18.10
CA GLU A 342 -2.83 6.51 -17.25
C GLU A 342 -3.92 5.86 -16.40
#